data_dc7b85dbb20c303627ed9ca406081b95
#
_entry.id   dc7b85dbb20c303627ed9ca406081b95
#
_cell.length_a   1.000
_cell.length_b   1.000
_cell.length_c   1.000
_cell.angle_alpha   90.00
_cell.angle_beta   90.00
_cell.angle_gamma   90.00
#
_symmetry.space_group_name_H-M   'P 1'
#
loop_
_entity.id
_entity.type
_entity.pdbx_description
1 polymer ?
#
loop_
_entity_poly.entity_id
_entity_poly.type
_entity_poly.pdbx_seq_one_letter_code
_entity_poly.pdbx_strand_id
1 'polypeptide(L)'
;MNFEELSLKYKEKNIVKLCKKLSKSFALTRSKDMTNLYELAFWLYIYDYKDEILNIYNLVNIDIPEKIDFNIWTWILSIWGLQAYIYESKGETNKKDEIVANMKKVYSVPRTKEDTEESTWKFYTRIAGRQTLESVSYEDEIERAIQTENKRGEEAYRFSGLCEMISYGVTGFYPHLVENRDKLEDRIKEYVQYLRS
;
A
#
# COMPACT_ATOMS: atom_id res chain seq x y z
N MET A 1 -9.06 15.23 -7.19
CA MET A 1 -8.23 14.66 -8.30
C MET A 1 -9.15 14.43 -9.49
N ASN A 2 -8.74 14.85 -10.67
CA ASN A 2 -9.46 14.58 -11.91
C ASN A 2 -8.72 13.46 -12.69
N PHE A 3 -9.29 12.26 -12.69
CA PHE A 3 -8.68 11.10 -13.36
C PHE A 3 -8.64 11.25 -14.87
N GLU A 4 -9.55 12.03 -15.47
CA GLU A 4 -9.55 12.29 -16.92
C GLU A 4 -8.34 13.16 -17.30
N GLU A 5 -8.10 14.25 -16.58
CA GLU A 5 -6.90 15.09 -16.77
C GLU A 5 -5.62 14.29 -16.58
N LEU A 6 -5.55 13.44 -15.55
CA LEU A 6 -4.40 12.55 -15.35
C LEU A 6 -4.17 11.64 -16.55
N SER A 7 -5.25 11.09 -17.13
CA SER A 7 -5.15 10.20 -18.29
C SER A 7 -4.60 10.89 -19.55
N LEU A 8 -4.71 12.21 -19.61
CA LEU A 8 -4.17 13.03 -20.72
C LEU A 8 -2.72 13.48 -20.44
N LYS A 9 -2.36 13.60 -19.16
CA LYS A 9 -1.04 14.08 -18.73
C LYS A 9 0.06 13.03 -18.93
N TYR A 10 -0.25 11.76 -18.73
CA TYR A 10 0.72 10.66 -18.75
C TYR A 10 0.58 9.77 -19.98
N LYS A 11 1.69 9.09 -20.35
CA LYS A 11 1.75 8.21 -21.53
C LYS A 11 1.83 6.72 -21.17
N GLU A 12 2.13 6.42 -19.92
CA GLU A 12 2.27 5.07 -19.40
C GLU A 12 0.92 4.32 -19.46
N LYS A 13 0.91 3.24 -20.25
CA LYS A 13 -0.32 2.50 -20.56
C LYS A 13 -1.11 2.07 -19.31
N ASN A 14 -0.39 1.67 -18.26
CA ASN A 14 -1.01 1.24 -16.99
C ASN A 14 -1.72 2.41 -16.30
N ILE A 15 -1.08 3.57 -16.20
CA ILE A 15 -1.66 4.79 -15.61
C ILE A 15 -2.89 5.22 -16.42
N VAL A 16 -2.75 5.36 -17.74
CA VAL A 16 -3.84 5.79 -18.62
C VAL A 16 -5.05 4.84 -18.53
N LYS A 17 -4.82 3.52 -18.54
CA LYS A 17 -5.87 2.48 -18.42
C LYS A 17 -6.63 2.61 -17.10
N LEU A 18 -5.91 2.78 -15.98
CA LEU A 18 -6.51 2.90 -14.65
C LEU A 18 -7.27 4.21 -14.48
N CYS A 19 -6.69 5.32 -14.92
CA CYS A 19 -7.38 6.62 -14.91
C CYS A 19 -8.69 6.59 -15.71
N LYS A 20 -8.71 5.98 -16.90
CA LYS A 20 -9.93 5.80 -17.70
C LYS A 20 -10.97 4.89 -17.05
N LYS A 21 -10.54 3.91 -16.23
CA LYS A 21 -11.50 3.10 -15.45
C LYS A 21 -12.12 3.92 -14.32
N LEU A 22 -11.28 4.66 -13.59
CA LEU A 22 -11.70 5.46 -12.42
C LEU A 22 -12.53 6.69 -12.81
N SER A 23 -12.27 7.30 -13.98
CA SER A 23 -13.04 8.47 -14.46
C SER A 23 -14.49 8.15 -14.81
N LYS A 24 -14.82 6.89 -15.17
CA LYS A 24 -16.20 6.50 -15.52
C LYS A 24 -17.14 6.52 -14.33
N SER A 25 -16.69 5.99 -13.21
CA SER A 25 -17.43 6.03 -11.96
C SER A 25 -16.49 5.55 -10.84
N PHE A 26 -16.19 6.40 -9.87
CA PHE A 26 -15.36 6.08 -8.71
C PHE A 26 -16.19 6.16 -7.43
N ALA A 27 -16.10 5.13 -6.59
CA ALA A 27 -16.68 5.13 -5.26
C ALA A 27 -15.78 4.39 -4.27
N LEU A 28 -15.47 5.03 -3.13
CA LEU A 28 -14.65 4.44 -2.07
C LEU A 28 -15.25 3.16 -1.47
N THR A 29 -16.56 3.00 -1.57
CA THR A 29 -17.28 1.83 -1.06
C THR A 29 -17.23 0.61 -1.99
N ARG A 30 -16.63 0.74 -3.17
CA ARG A 30 -16.50 -0.38 -4.12
C ARG A 30 -15.08 -0.92 -4.10
N SER A 31 -14.92 -2.17 -3.67
CA SER A 31 -13.61 -2.85 -3.59
C SER A 31 -12.83 -2.80 -4.91
N LYS A 32 -13.50 -2.97 -6.05
CA LYS A 32 -12.87 -2.89 -7.38
C LYS A 32 -12.28 -1.51 -7.68
N ASP A 33 -12.94 -0.44 -7.26
CA ASP A 33 -12.44 0.91 -7.48
C ASP A 33 -11.26 1.19 -6.56
N MET A 34 -11.32 0.69 -5.33
CA MET A 34 -10.20 0.79 -4.40
C MET A 34 -8.98 0.01 -4.87
N THR A 35 -9.17 -1.19 -5.44
CA THR A 35 -8.08 -1.94 -6.10
C THR A 35 -7.47 -1.13 -7.25
N ASN A 36 -8.30 -0.57 -8.15
CA ASN A 36 -7.80 0.25 -9.25
C ASN A 36 -7.06 1.51 -8.75
N LEU A 37 -7.51 2.13 -7.66
CA LEU A 37 -6.86 3.30 -7.07
C LEU A 37 -5.51 2.92 -6.44
N TYR A 38 -5.45 1.80 -5.73
CA TYR A 38 -4.22 1.23 -5.19
C TYR A 38 -3.20 0.95 -6.30
N GLU A 39 -3.62 0.26 -7.37
CA GLU A 39 -2.75 -0.01 -8.51
C GLU A 39 -2.26 1.30 -9.16
N LEU A 40 -3.14 2.29 -9.31
CA LEU A 40 -2.76 3.60 -9.84
C LEU A 40 -1.69 4.27 -8.96
N ALA A 41 -1.87 4.27 -7.64
CA ALA A 41 -0.90 4.87 -6.71
C ALA A 41 0.48 4.21 -6.83
N PHE A 42 0.53 2.87 -6.93
CA PHE A 42 1.79 2.14 -7.07
C PHE A 42 2.43 2.32 -8.45
N TRP A 43 1.67 2.38 -9.54
CA TRP A 43 2.23 2.73 -10.85
C TRP A 43 2.77 4.15 -10.89
N LEU A 44 2.09 5.12 -10.28
CA LEU A 44 2.61 6.48 -10.15
C LEU A 44 3.92 6.50 -9.35
N TYR A 45 4.03 5.70 -8.29
CA TYR A 45 5.27 5.55 -7.52
C TYR A 45 6.39 4.92 -8.36
N ILE A 46 6.12 3.83 -9.08
CA ILE A 46 7.08 3.15 -9.94
C ILE A 46 7.65 4.10 -11.00
N TYR A 47 6.86 5.01 -11.54
CA TYR A 47 7.29 6.01 -12.51
C TYR A 47 7.75 7.35 -11.91
N ASP A 48 7.89 7.40 -10.57
CA ASP A 48 8.38 8.57 -9.81
C ASP A 48 7.47 9.82 -9.83
N TYR A 49 6.16 9.63 -10.02
CA TYR A 49 5.16 10.70 -9.97
C TYR A 49 4.62 10.91 -8.54
N LYS A 50 5.53 11.19 -7.59
CA LYS A 50 5.24 11.23 -6.15
C LYS A 50 4.17 12.27 -5.76
N ASP A 51 4.16 13.42 -6.42
CA ASP A 51 3.19 14.47 -6.09
C ASP A 51 1.74 14.06 -6.42
N GLU A 52 1.55 13.26 -7.47
CA GLU A 52 0.23 12.73 -7.80
C GLU A 52 -0.27 11.72 -6.74
N ILE A 53 0.64 10.97 -6.14
CA ILE A 53 0.29 10.05 -5.05
C ILE A 53 -0.17 10.83 -3.82
N LEU A 54 0.48 11.94 -3.51
CA LEU A 54 0.05 12.82 -2.42
C LEU A 54 -1.32 13.45 -2.71
N ASN A 55 -1.64 13.74 -3.97
CA ASN A 55 -2.97 14.20 -4.37
C ASN A 55 -4.05 13.09 -4.21
N ILE A 56 -3.70 11.82 -4.38
CA ILE A 56 -4.61 10.68 -4.09
C ILE A 56 -5.00 10.66 -2.60
N TYR A 57 -4.15 11.13 -1.70
CA TYR A 57 -4.44 11.18 -0.27
C TYR A 57 -5.78 11.87 0.02
N ASN A 58 -6.06 12.98 -0.63
CA ASN A 58 -7.29 13.72 -0.42
C ASN A 58 -8.56 12.89 -0.74
N LEU A 59 -8.45 11.81 -1.51
CA LEU A 59 -9.55 10.89 -1.80
C LEU A 59 -9.74 9.82 -0.73
N VAL A 60 -8.68 9.43 -0.05
CA VAL A 60 -8.66 8.32 0.91
C VAL A 60 -8.39 8.78 2.35
N ASN A 61 -8.23 10.08 2.58
CA ASN A 61 -8.16 10.68 3.91
C ASN A 61 -9.58 10.82 4.47
N ILE A 62 -10.11 9.70 4.94
CA ILE A 62 -11.46 9.57 5.47
C ILE A 62 -11.42 9.20 6.95
N ASP A 63 -12.49 9.53 7.66
CA ASP A 63 -12.62 9.16 9.07
C ASP A 63 -12.63 7.63 9.22
N ILE A 64 -11.94 7.16 10.26
CA ILE A 64 -11.91 5.74 10.61
C ILE A 64 -13.25 5.38 11.24
N PRO A 65 -14.06 4.50 10.62
CA PRO A 65 -15.35 4.13 11.16
C PRO A 65 -15.22 3.17 12.36
N GLU A 66 -16.31 2.97 13.09
CA GLU A 66 -16.35 2.01 14.21
C GLU A 66 -16.12 0.55 13.79
N LYS A 67 -16.42 0.22 12.53
CA LYS A 67 -16.16 -1.08 11.90
C LYS A 67 -15.65 -0.88 10.49
N ILE A 68 -14.71 -1.70 10.06
CA ILE A 68 -14.10 -1.58 8.74
C ILE A 68 -14.39 -2.79 7.85
N ASP A 69 -14.63 -2.52 6.57
CA ASP A 69 -14.60 -3.51 5.51
C ASP A 69 -13.13 -3.84 5.18
N PHE A 70 -12.73 -5.08 5.40
CA PHE A 70 -11.36 -5.54 5.18
C PHE A 70 -10.90 -5.30 3.73
N ASN A 71 -11.77 -5.60 2.75
CA ASN A 71 -11.40 -5.51 1.34
C ASN A 71 -11.16 -4.07 0.87
N ILE A 72 -11.79 -3.09 1.51
CA ILE A 72 -11.61 -1.68 1.21
C ILE A 72 -10.42 -1.11 1.99
N TRP A 73 -10.40 -1.36 3.30
CA TRP A 73 -9.40 -0.78 4.17
C TRP A 73 -7.98 -1.34 3.97
N THR A 74 -7.84 -2.55 3.45
CA THR A 74 -6.53 -3.07 3.01
C THR A 74 -5.90 -2.17 1.95
N TRP A 75 -6.68 -1.72 0.98
CA TRP A 75 -6.19 -0.82 -0.08
C TRP A 75 -5.92 0.59 0.43
N ILE A 76 -6.78 1.12 1.32
CA ILE A 76 -6.57 2.41 1.98
C ILE A 76 -5.26 2.40 2.77
N LEU A 77 -5.04 1.40 3.61
CA LEU A 77 -3.81 1.25 4.39
C LEU A 77 -2.57 1.13 3.51
N SER A 78 -2.67 0.43 2.37
CA SER A 78 -1.57 0.32 1.43
C SER A 78 -1.20 1.66 0.80
N ILE A 79 -2.20 2.47 0.44
CA ILE A 79 -1.99 3.83 -0.08
C ILE A 79 -1.43 4.75 1.02
N TRP A 80 -1.95 4.68 2.23
CA TRP A 80 -1.43 5.45 3.37
C TRP A 80 0.03 5.11 3.69
N GLY A 81 0.39 3.82 3.65
CA GLY A 81 1.78 3.38 3.83
C GLY A 81 2.71 3.98 2.79
N LEU A 82 2.30 3.98 1.53
CA LEU A 82 3.06 4.58 0.44
C LEU A 82 3.22 6.09 0.61
N GLN A 83 2.17 6.79 1.04
CA GLN A 83 2.23 8.24 1.29
C GLN A 83 3.10 8.59 2.48
N ALA A 84 3.01 7.83 3.57
CA ALA A 84 3.88 7.99 4.73
C ALA A 84 5.35 7.83 4.33
N TYR A 85 5.67 6.84 3.49
CA TYR A 85 7.00 6.61 2.95
C TYR A 85 7.50 7.79 2.09
N ILE A 86 6.62 8.36 1.26
CA ILE A 86 6.96 9.54 0.45
C ILE A 86 7.21 10.76 1.34
N TYR A 87 6.39 11.01 2.35
CA TYR A 87 6.59 12.10 3.30
C TYR A 87 7.90 11.94 4.09
N GLU A 88 8.22 10.72 4.50
CA GLU A 88 9.50 10.42 5.13
C GLU A 88 10.68 10.76 4.22
N SER A 89 10.62 10.36 2.95
CA SER A 89 11.66 10.66 1.96
C SER A 89 11.82 12.16 1.66
N LYS A 90 10.78 12.95 1.92
CA LYS A 90 10.79 14.43 1.81
C LYS A 90 11.20 15.13 3.11
N GLY A 91 11.47 14.39 4.20
CA GLY A 91 11.76 14.94 5.52
C GLY A 91 10.54 15.52 6.25
N GLU A 92 9.32 15.28 5.75
CA GLU A 92 8.07 15.75 6.34
C GLU A 92 7.57 14.82 7.45
N THR A 93 8.39 14.66 8.50
CA THR A 93 8.19 13.67 9.57
C THR A 93 6.83 13.80 10.27
N ASN A 94 6.35 15.01 10.52
CA ASN A 94 5.06 15.22 11.18
C ASN A 94 3.89 14.61 10.38
N LYS A 95 3.87 14.80 9.07
CA LYS A 95 2.83 14.23 8.20
C LYS A 95 2.93 12.71 8.13
N LYS A 96 4.16 12.19 8.05
CA LYS A 96 4.41 10.75 8.12
C LYS A 96 3.86 10.17 9.42
N ASP A 97 4.19 10.76 10.56
CA ASP A 97 3.80 10.26 11.88
C ASP A 97 2.28 10.30 12.09
N GLU A 98 1.60 11.32 11.58
CA GLU A 98 0.13 11.41 11.58
C GLU A 98 -0.50 10.25 10.82
N ILE A 99 -0.04 9.97 9.61
CA ILE A 99 -0.53 8.86 8.79
C ILE A 99 -0.27 7.52 9.50
N VAL A 100 0.93 7.31 10.00
CA VAL A 100 1.30 6.07 10.72
C VAL A 100 0.46 5.87 11.97
N ALA A 101 0.17 6.94 12.73
CA ALA A 101 -0.71 6.88 13.88
C ALA A 101 -2.14 6.47 13.49
N ASN A 102 -2.66 6.97 12.38
CA ASN A 102 -3.96 6.58 11.85
C ASN A 102 -3.97 5.12 11.36
N MET A 103 -2.92 4.67 10.68
CA MET A 103 -2.78 3.25 10.31
C MET A 103 -2.84 2.34 11.54
N LYS A 104 -2.11 2.68 12.61
CA LYS A 104 -2.13 1.92 13.87
C LYS A 104 -3.52 1.88 14.51
N LYS A 105 -4.28 2.98 14.46
CA LYS A 105 -5.68 2.99 14.92
C LYS A 105 -6.54 2.02 14.12
N VAL A 106 -6.43 2.01 12.78
CA VAL A 106 -7.21 1.12 11.92
C VAL A 106 -6.98 -0.35 12.27
N TYR A 107 -5.76 -0.75 12.62
CA TYR A 107 -5.46 -2.13 13.00
C TYR A 107 -6.20 -2.61 14.25
N SER A 108 -6.64 -1.71 15.12
CA SER A 108 -7.43 -2.03 16.32
C SER A 108 -8.95 -1.99 16.10
N VAL A 109 -9.42 -1.55 14.93
CA VAL A 109 -10.86 -1.43 14.64
C VAL A 109 -11.47 -2.79 14.32
N PRO A 110 -12.65 -3.13 14.89
CA PRO A 110 -13.36 -4.36 14.54
C PRO A 110 -13.74 -4.43 13.06
N ARG A 111 -13.78 -5.64 12.52
CA ARG A 111 -14.22 -5.91 11.15
C ARG A 111 -15.75 -5.91 11.05
N THR A 112 -16.25 -5.65 9.84
CA THR A 112 -17.67 -5.82 9.55
C THR A 112 -18.04 -7.30 9.50
N LYS A 113 -19.33 -7.62 9.58
CA LYS A 113 -19.80 -9.01 9.54
C LYS A 113 -19.63 -9.66 8.16
N GLU A 114 -19.49 -8.85 7.10
CA GLU A 114 -19.24 -9.34 5.75
C GLU A 114 -17.82 -9.87 5.57
N ASP A 115 -16.89 -9.48 6.44
CA ASP A 115 -15.55 -10.05 6.43
C ASP A 115 -15.64 -11.54 6.79
N THR A 116 -15.20 -12.39 5.89
CA THR A 116 -15.16 -13.82 6.19
C THR A 116 -14.19 -14.08 7.36
N GLU A 117 -14.50 -15.07 8.20
CA GLU A 117 -13.59 -15.48 9.27
C GLU A 117 -12.18 -15.77 8.73
N GLU A 118 -12.10 -16.31 7.51
CA GLU A 118 -10.86 -16.60 6.83
C GLU A 118 -10.05 -15.34 6.48
N SER A 119 -10.69 -14.28 5.95
CA SER A 119 -9.99 -13.03 5.63
C SER A 119 -9.54 -12.28 6.89
N THR A 120 -10.38 -12.27 7.93
CA THR A 120 -10.04 -11.73 9.23
C THR A 120 -8.87 -12.49 9.86
N TRP A 121 -8.92 -13.83 9.81
CA TRP A 121 -7.87 -14.68 10.33
C TRP A 121 -6.55 -14.48 9.57
N LYS A 122 -6.56 -14.42 8.26
CA LYS A 122 -5.37 -14.17 7.44
C LYS A 122 -4.73 -12.81 7.78
N PHE A 123 -5.54 -11.79 8.01
CA PHE A 123 -5.04 -10.47 8.39
C PHE A 123 -4.38 -10.49 9.77
N TYR A 124 -5.04 -11.03 10.77
CA TYR A 124 -4.48 -11.11 12.14
C TYR A 124 -3.27 -12.03 12.20
N THR A 125 -3.29 -13.15 11.51
CA THR A 125 -2.14 -14.07 11.47
C THR A 125 -0.95 -13.43 10.76
N ARG A 126 -1.20 -12.63 9.73
CA ARG A 126 -0.17 -11.90 9.01
C ARG A 126 0.50 -10.83 9.88
N ILE A 127 -0.26 -10.11 10.71
CA ILE A 127 0.27 -9.09 11.61
C ILE A 127 0.78 -9.70 12.91
N ALA A 128 -0.05 -10.46 13.62
CA ALA A 128 0.29 -11.05 14.91
C ALA A 128 1.34 -12.16 14.81
N GLY A 129 1.24 -13.02 13.79
CA GLY A 129 2.21 -14.08 13.54
C GLY A 129 3.60 -13.55 13.26
N ARG A 130 3.72 -12.39 12.62
CA ARG A 130 5.00 -11.78 12.34
C ARG A 130 5.57 -11.01 13.52
N GLN A 131 4.74 -10.42 14.36
CA GLN A 131 5.20 -9.79 15.59
C GLN A 131 5.79 -10.81 16.58
N THR A 132 5.37 -12.07 16.50
CA THR A 132 5.91 -13.17 17.32
C THR A 132 7.09 -13.89 16.68
N LEU A 133 7.35 -13.68 15.38
CA LEU A 133 8.47 -14.25 14.66
C LEU A 133 9.71 -13.33 14.75
N GLU A 134 10.17 -13.07 15.99
CA GLU A 134 11.42 -12.35 16.24
C GLU A 134 12.64 -13.02 15.57
N SER A 135 12.49 -14.26 15.10
CA SER A 135 13.53 -15.06 14.47
C SER A 135 13.57 -14.99 12.95
N VAL A 136 12.61 -14.32 12.31
CA VAL A 136 12.62 -14.20 10.84
C VAL A 136 13.61 -13.13 10.43
N SER A 137 14.58 -13.52 9.60
CA SER A 137 15.58 -12.56 9.13
C SER A 137 14.96 -11.52 8.18
N TYR A 138 15.62 -10.37 8.08
CA TYR A 138 15.27 -9.34 7.12
C TYR A 138 15.22 -9.90 5.69
N GLU A 139 16.22 -10.71 5.30
CA GLU A 139 16.34 -11.33 3.99
C GLU A 139 15.16 -12.27 3.70
N ASP A 140 14.75 -13.09 4.68
CA ASP A 140 13.62 -14.00 4.54
C ASP A 140 12.30 -13.25 4.31
N GLU A 141 12.07 -12.14 5.02
CA GLU A 141 10.87 -11.31 4.85
C GLU A 141 10.82 -10.67 3.46
N ILE A 142 11.92 -10.11 2.99
CA ILE A 142 12.00 -9.50 1.66
C ILE A 142 11.83 -10.55 0.57
N GLU A 143 12.55 -11.68 0.66
CA GLU A 143 12.45 -12.76 -0.31
C GLU A 143 11.03 -13.33 -0.36
N ARG A 144 10.39 -13.50 0.80
CA ARG A 144 9.00 -13.94 0.87
C ARG A 144 8.03 -12.94 0.24
N ALA A 145 8.24 -11.64 0.43
CA ALA A 145 7.43 -10.61 -0.21
C ALA A 145 7.54 -10.67 -1.73
N ILE A 146 8.77 -10.79 -2.27
CA ILE A 146 9.06 -10.92 -3.70
C ILE A 146 8.46 -12.23 -4.27
N GLN A 147 8.64 -13.36 -3.58
CA GLN A 147 8.08 -14.64 -4.01
C GLN A 147 6.55 -14.63 -4.03
N THR A 148 5.92 -13.96 -3.06
CA THR A 148 4.47 -13.81 -3.01
C THR A 148 3.96 -13.03 -4.21
N GLU A 149 4.63 -11.96 -4.58
CA GLU A 149 4.32 -11.16 -5.76
C GLU A 149 4.46 -11.98 -7.04
N ASN A 150 5.58 -12.68 -7.20
CA ASN A 150 5.86 -13.50 -8.38
C ASN A 150 4.89 -14.68 -8.56
N LYS A 151 4.43 -15.30 -7.48
CA LYS A 151 3.50 -16.44 -7.53
C LYS A 151 2.06 -16.05 -7.87
N ARG A 152 1.63 -14.88 -7.46
CA ARG A 152 0.23 -14.49 -7.61
C ARG A 152 -0.16 -14.16 -9.03
N GLY A 153 0.77 -13.66 -9.87
CA GLY A 153 0.57 -13.42 -11.32
C GLY A 153 -0.69 -12.60 -11.68
N GLU A 154 -1.52 -12.31 -10.70
CA GLU A 154 -2.77 -11.57 -10.85
C GLU A 154 -2.49 -10.08 -10.70
N GLU A 155 -3.05 -9.28 -11.60
CA GLU A 155 -2.87 -7.80 -11.59
C GLU A 155 -3.23 -7.17 -10.23
N ALA A 156 -4.23 -7.69 -9.52
CA ALA A 156 -4.69 -7.14 -8.24
C ALA A 156 -3.69 -7.29 -7.07
N TYR A 157 -2.72 -8.20 -7.21
CA TYR A 157 -1.73 -8.48 -6.17
C TYR A 157 -0.31 -8.18 -6.60
N ARG A 158 -0.15 -7.58 -7.77
CA ARG A 158 1.14 -7.32 -8.40
C ARG A 158 2.14 -6.56 -7.54
N PHE A 159 1.64 -5.67 -6.69
CA PHE A 159 2.47 -4.82 -5.83
C PHE A 159 2.50 -5.26 -4.36
N SER A 160 1.99 -6.46 -4.04
CA SER A 160 1.85 -6.82 -2.63
C SER A 160 3.19 -6.91 -1.90
N GLY A 161 4.23 -7.41 -2.55
CA GLY A 161 5.59 -7.41 -2.00
C GLY A 161 6.12 -5.99 -1.76
N LEU A 162 6.02 -5.12 -2.77
CA LEU A 162 6.44 -3.72 -2.65
C LEU A 162 5.64 -2.99 -1.57
N CYS A 163 4.32 -3.21 -1.51
CA CYS A 163 3.45 -2.66 -0.49
C CYS A 163 3.87 -3.09 0.92
N GLU A 164 4.19 -4.37 1.10
CA GLU A 164 4.64 -4.90 2.39
C GLU A 164 5.96 -4.27 2.82
N MET A 165 6.95 -4.24 1.96
CA MET A 165 8.25 -3.61 2.24
C MET A 165 8.09 -2.15 2.68
N ILE A 166 7.32 -1.37 1.93
CA ILE A 166 7.10 0.05 2.19
C ILE A 166 6.30 0.25 3.48
N SER A 167 5.13 -0.37 3.59
CA SER A 167 4.20 -0.13 4.70
C SER A 167 4.80 -0.59 6.04
N TYR A 168 5.46 -1.73 6.07
CA TYR A 168 6.04 -2.25 7.30
C TYR A 168 7.31 -1.52 7.69
N GLY A 169 8.13 -1.12 6.74
CA GLY A 169 9.30 -0.29 7.00
C GLY A 169 8.95 1.05 7.62
N VAL A 170 7.88 1.70 7.11
CA VAL A 170 7.43 3.01 7.58
C VAL A 170 6.71 2.95 8.92
N THR A 171 5.89 1.92 9.15
CA THR A 171 5.10 1.80 10.39
C THR A 171 5.93 1.35 11.60
N GLY A 172 7.08 0.76 11.35
CA GLY A 172 7.92 0.19 12.40
C GLY A 172 7.31 -1.06 13.05
N PHE A 173 6.34 -1.72 12.42
CA PHE A 173 5.78 -2.99 12.91
C PHE A 173 6.80 -4.14 12.91
N TYR A 174 7.85 -3.99 12.13
CA TYR A 174 8.97 -4.93 12.07
C TYR A 174 10.25 -4.20 12.42
N PRO A 175 10.71 -4.26 13.67
CA PRO A 175 11.93 -3.59 14.12
C PRO A 175 13.14 -3.90 13.23
N HIS A 176 13.30 -5.15 12.80
CA HIS A 176 14.40 -5.56 11.92
C HIS A 176 14.41 -4.86 10.55
N LEU A 177 13.26 -4.44 10.01
CA LEU A 177 13.19 -3.64 8.79
C LEU A 177 13.64 -2.20 9.05
N VAL A 178 13.36 -1.66 10.24
CA VAL A 178 13.83 -0.33 10.63
C VAL A 178 15.34 -0.33 10.85
N GLU A 179 15.87 -1.35 11.53
CA GLU A 179 17.30 -1.52 11.79
C GLU A 179 18.12 -1.73 10.51
N ASN A 180 17.51 -2.35 9.47
CA ASN A 180 18.15 -2.60 8.18
C ASN A 180 17.62 -1.68 7.08
N ARG A 181 17.33 -0.43 7.40
CA ARG A 181 16.67 0.51 6.49
C ARG A 181 17.38 0.66 5.15
N ASP A 182 18.70 0.75 5.14
CA ASP A 182 19.48 0.91 3.90
C ASP A 182 19.28 -0.29 2.97
N LYS A 183 19.31 -1.51 3.50
CA LYS A 183 19.05 -2.72 2.73
C LYS A 183 17.61 -2.76 2.20
N LEU A 184 16.64 -2.31 3.01
CA LEU A 184 15.24 -2.21 2.58
C LEU A 184 15.09 -1.23 1.42
N GLU A 185 15.73 -0.05 1.51
CA GLU A 185 15.71 0.95 0.44
C GLU A 185 16.29 0.42 -0.87
N ASP A 186 17.39 -0.31 -0.80
CA ASP A 186 18.02 -0.89 -1.99
C ASP A 186 17.12 -1.97 -2.62
N ARG A 187 16.49 -2.81 -1.82
CA ARG A 187 15.51 -3.80 -2.30
C ARG A 187 14.27 -3.15 -2.92
N ILE A 188 13.76 -2.08 -2.33
CA ILE A 188 12.65 -1.32 -2.92
C ILE A 188 13.06 -0.78 -4.30
N LYS A 189 14.26 -0.21 -4.43
CA LYS A 189 14.77 0.29 -5.72
C LYS A 189 14.91 -0.82 -6.76
N GLU A 190 15.51 -1.94 -6.41
CA GLU A 190 15.65 -3.12 -7.29
C GLU A 190 14.28 -3.61 -7.76
N TYR A 191 13.32 -3.71 -6.85
CA TYR A 191 11.97 -4.19 -7.17
C TYR A 191 11.20 -3.21 -8.06
N VAL A 192 11.33 -1.91 -7.84
CA VAL A 192 10.78 -0.87 -8.71
C VAL A 192 11.38 -0.96 -10.12
N GLN A 193 12.69 -1.19 -10.25
CA GLN A 193 13.32 -1.39 -11.54
C GLN A 193 12.79 -2.64 -12.26
N TYR A 194 12.64 -3.73 -11.55
CA TYR A 194 12.03 -4.95 -12.08
C TYR A 194 10.61 -4.74 -12.61
N LEU A 195 9.78 -3.96 -11.90
CA LEU A 195 8.41 -3.67 -12.32
C LEU A 195 8.32 -2.69 -13.51
N ARG A 196 9.39 -1.92 -13.77
CA ARG A 196 9.50 -1.03 -14.95
C ARG A 196 9.87 -1.77 -16.23
N SER A 197 10.59 -2.90 -16.11
CA SER A 197 11.04 -3.72 -17.25
C SER A 197 9.87 -4.53 -17.85
#